data_e00748e5804f9f35dfee806e7d7936b2
#
_entry.id   e00748e5804f9f35dfee806e7d7936b2
#
_cell.length_a   1.000
_cell.length_b   1.000
_cell.length_c   1.000
_cell.angle_alpha   90.00
_cell.angle_beta   90.00
_cell.angle_gamma   90.00
#
_symmetry.space_group_name_H-M   'P 1'
#
loop_
_entity.id
_entity.type
_entity.pdbx_description
1 polymer ?
#
loop_
_entity_poly.entity_id
_entity_poly.type
_entity_poly.pdbx_seq_one_letter_code
_entity_poly.pdbx_strand_id
1 'polypeptide(L)'
;MKQVKLLDCTLRDGGYVNDWEFGHDNIVTIFERLISAGVDILEVGFLDDRRTFDRNRTIMPTTQCADQIFGKLDKGNTMIVAMIDYGTCDISNLSPCSESYIDGIRVIFKKHVMHEAIQFCHEVKKLGYKVFAQAVSITSYSDRELLDLVDLVNDLEPYAMSLVDTYGLLHQDNLLHYFQLLNYNLKPSIAIGYHSHNNFQLAYSNSMEVLREPADRTVLVDATLYGMGKSAGNLPIELISMYMNTVFGRNFNVSQMLEAIDISIMPFFRKSPWGYNLFFYISASNNCHPNYVRFLMDKHTLSLKSINTILDAIEPEKKLLYDKDYIETLYRRYQSTECNDEADIQALHLCTPMPRMVPPNGFPSDLHNYHAAVLLLY
;
A
#
# COMPACT_ATOMS: atom_id res chain seq x y z
N MET A 1 18.95 -20.82 -7.99
CA MET A 1 18.25 -21.39 -6.80
C MET A 1 17.39 -20.27 -6.20
N LYS A 2 16.11 -20.51 -5.98
CA LYS A 2 15.17 -19.53 -5.40
C LYS A 2 15.64 -19.03 -4.04
N GLN A 3 15.70 -17.72 -3.88
CA GLN A 3 15.94 -17.06 -2.60
C GLN A 3 14.66 -16.29 -2.20
N VAL A 4 14.22 -16.43 -0.95
CA VAL A 4 13.06 -15.69 -0.43
C VAL A 4 13.51 -14.61 0.55
N LYS A 5 12.93 -13.39 0.42
CA LYS A 5 13.26 -12.23 1.25
C LYS A 5 12.00 -11.59 1.82
N LEU A 6 12.14 -11.05 3.02
CA LEU A 6 11.11 -10.30 3.72
C LEU A 6 11.49 -8.82 3.76
N LEU A 7 10.56 -7.98 3.30
CA LEU A 7 10.67 -6.53 3.41
C LEU A 7 9.63 -6.02 4.41
N ASP A 8 10.06 -5.26 5.42
CA ASP A 8 9.13 -4.48 6.25
C ASP A 8 8.92 -3.09 5.65
N CYS A 9 7.66 -2.67 5.55
CA CYS A 9 7.27 -1.34 5.10
C CYS A 9 6.37 -0.60 6.11
N THR A 10 6.48 -0.93 7.41
CA THR A 10 5.67 -0.32 8.47
C THR A 10 5.83 1.20 8.51
N LEU A 11 7.07 1.69 8.49
CA LEU A 11 7.37 3.12 8.58
C LEU A 11 6.96 3.90 7.31
N ARG A 12 6.70 3.23 6.21
CA ARG A 12 6.22 3.84 4.98
C ARG A 12 4.71 3.65 4.80
N ASP A 13 4.24 2.42 4.60
CA ASP A 13 2.81 2.16 4.33
C ASP A 13 1.94 2.33 5.57
N GLY A 14 2.46 1.94 6.74
CA GLY A 14 1.78 2.20 8.01
C GLY A 14 1.54 3.69 8.26
N GLY A 15 2.36 4.57 7.70
CA GLY A 15 2.20 6.01 7.79
C GLY A 15 0.91 6.58 7.23
N TYR A 16 0.23 5.87 6.34
CA TYR A 16 -1.12 6.25 5.90
C TYR A 16 -2.17 6.26 7.02
N VAL A 17 -1.91 5.59 8.13
CA VAL A 17 -2.80 5.56 9.30
C VAL A 17 -2.65 6.80 10.17
N ASN A 18 -1.44 7.39 10.24
CA ASN A 18 -1.08 8.44 11.19
C ASN A 18 -0.40 9.66 10.55
N ASP A 19 -0.53 9.86 9.24
CA ASP A 19 0.17 10.89 8.45
C ASP A 19 1.70 10.85 8.66
N TRP A 20 2.27 9.64 8.72
CA TRP A 20 3.69 9.35 8.99
C TRP A 20 4.21 9.89 10.31
N GLU A 21 3.37 10.38 11.19
CA GLU A 21 3.71 10.89 12.50
C GLU A 21 3.79 9.77 13.54
N PHE A 22 4.92 9.07 13.55
CA PHE A 22 5.16 7.98 14.51
C PHE A 22 5.72 8.50 15.84
N GLY A 23 6.39 9.67 15.84
CA GLY A 23 7.23 10.14 16.95
C GLY A 23 8.61 9.51 16.88
N HIS A 24 9.67 10.31 17.13
CA HIS A 24 11.06 9.88 16.96
C HIS A 24 11.40 8.60 17.73
N ASP A 25 10.98 8.50 19.00
CA ASP A 25 11.27 7.34 19.84
C ASP A 25 10.63 6.05 19.30
N ASN A 26 9.40 6.13 18.77
CA ASN A 26 8.76 4.99 18.12
C ASN A 26 9.44 4.61 16.80
N ILE A 27 9.89 5.60 16.01
CA ILE A 27 10.64 5.36 14.76
C ILE A 27 11.89 4.54 15.07
N VAL A 28 12.67 4.98 16.07
CA VAL A 28 13.89 4.29 16.51
C VAL A 28 13.57 2.91 17.05
N THR A 29 12.57 2.77 17.92
CA THR A 29 12.18 1.48 18.49
C THR A 29 11.73 0.50 17.40
N ILE A 30 10.87 0.91 16.47
CA ILE A 30 10.43 0.06 15.35
C ILE A 30 11.64 -0.38 14.51
N PHE A 31 12.52 0.57 14.17
CA PHE A 31 13.72 0.29 13.40
C PHE A 31 14.59 -0.77 14.10
N GLU A 32 15.02 -0.54 15.36
CA GLU A 32 15.90 -1.44 16.09
C GLU A 32 15.29 -2.84 16.30
N ARG A 33 13.99 -2.91 16.55
CA ARG A 33 13.29 -4.20 16.71
C ARG A 33 13.22 -4.98 15.41
N LEU A 34 13.00 -4.32 14.28
CA LEU A 34 12.97 -4.98 12.97
C LEU A 34 14.36 -5.44 12.53
N ILE A 35 15.41 -4.65 12.80
CA ILE A 35 16.80 -5.08 12.60
C ILE A 35 17.10 -6.31 13.47
N SER A 36 16.74 -6.28 14.76
CA SER A 36 16.92 -7.40 15.69
C SER A 36 16.06 -8.62 15.32
N ALA A 37 14.95 -8.41 14.64
CA ALA A 37 14.13 -9.48 14.07
C ALA A 37 14.78 -10.14 12.85
N GLY A 38 15.77 -9.52 12.24
CA GLY A 38 16.52 -10.04 11.10
C GLY A 38 15.79 -9.91 9.77
N VAL A 39 14.96 -8.86 9.57
CA VAL A 39 14.33 -8.60 8.27
C VAL A 39 15.40 -8.34 7.21
N ASP A 40 15.17 -8.78 5.97
CA ASP A 40 16.16 -8.63 4.90
C ASP A 40 16.24 -7.19 4.39
N ILE A 41 15.08 -6.51 4.35
CA ILE A 41 14.94 -5.15 3.81
C ILE A 41 13.99 -4.37 4.73
N LEU A 42 14.33 -3.12 5.04
CA LEU A 42 13.51 -2.21 5.84
C LEU A 42 13.26 -0.92 5.08
N GLU A 43 11.99 -0.62 4.80
CA GLU A 43 11.56 0.61 4.15
C GLU A 43 11.26 1.68 5.21
N VAL A 44 12.11 2.70 5.26
CA VAL A 44 12.11 3.68 6.35
C VAL A 44 11.18 4.88 6.15
N GLY A 45 10.49 4.96 5.03
CA GLY A 45 9.52 6.02 4.77
C GLY A 45 9.51 6.50 3.32
N PHE A 46 8.87 7.65 3.10
CA PHE A 46 8.86 8.36 1.82
C PHE A 46 9.96 9.42 1.72
N LEU A 47 10.45 9.63 0.49
CA LEU A 47 11.13 10.85 0.08
C LEU A 47 10.12 11.69 -0.72
N ASP A 48 9.74 12.85 -0.17
CA ASP A 48 8.75 13.77 -0.76
C ASP A 48 9.16 15.22 -0.45
N ASP A 49 9.65 15.94 -1.44
CA ASP A 49 10.19 17.30 -1.27
C ASP A 49 9.11 18.39 -1.09
N ARG A 50 7.85 18.01 -1.22
CA ARG A 50 6.70 18.87 -0.93
C ARG A 50 6.43 18.98 0.58
N ARG A 51 7.10 18.16 1.40
CA ARG A 51 6.94 18.10 2.86
C ARG A 51 8.09 18.80 3.57
N THR A 52 7.78 19.48 4.67
CA THR A 52 8.79 20.01 5.56
C THR A 52 9.36 18.90 6.43
N PHE A 53 10.67 18.90 6.64
CA PHE A 53 11.33 17.93 7.51
C PHE A 53 10.85 18.02 8.95
N ASP A 54 10.46 16.88 9.51
CA ASP A 54 10.14 16.69 10.92
C ASP A 54 10.72 15.34 11.37
N ARG A 55 11.54 15.34 12.42
CA ARG A 55 12.17 14.13 12.96
C ARG A 55 11.16 13.11 13.52
N ASN A 56 9.94 13.55 13.82
CA ASN A 56 8.86 12.68 14.28
C ASN A 56 8.10 11.98 13.15
N ARG A 57 8.45 12.29 11.90
CA ARG A 57 7.77 11.79 10.70
C ARG A 57 8.70 10.99 9.79
N THR A 58 8.17 9.95 9.17
CA THR A 58 8.87 9.11 8.19
C THR A 58 8.56 9.52 6.75
N ILE A 59 8.27 10.79 6.52
CA ILE A 59 8.19 11.42 5.21
C ILE A 59 9.19 12.58 5.18
N MET A 60 10.19 12.48 4.34
CA MET A 60 11.39 13.30 4.39
C MET A 60 11.67 13.96 3.03
N PRO A 61 12.06 15.24 2.98
CA PRO A 61 12.29 15.92 1.71
C PRO A 61 13.54 15.46 0.96
N THR A 62 14.55 14.95 1.65
CA THR A 62 15.84 14.56 1.05
C THR A 62 16.43 13.33 1.73
N THR A 63 17.41 12.68 1.10
CA THR A 63 18.18 11.59 1.73
C THR A 63 18.96 12.06 2.95
N GLN A 64 19.49 13.28 2.96
CA GLN A 64 20.18 13.86 4.14
C GLN A 64 19.23 14.01 5.34
N CYS A 65 17.95 14.29 5.11
CA CYS A 65 16.95 14.31 6.17
C CYS A 65 16.71 12.90 6.75
N ALA A 66 16.71 11.87 5.91
CA ALA A 66 16.67 10.47 6.38
C ALA A 66 17.91 10.14 7.23
N ASP A 67 19.09 10.58 6.81
CA ASP A 67 20.34 10.37 7.55
C ASP A 67 20.32 11.04 8.93
N GLN A 68 19.59 12.15 9.10
CA GLN A 68 19.42 12.79 10.42
C GLN A 68 18.57 11.96 11.39
N ILE A 69 17.69 11.07 10.87
CA ILE A 69 16.88 10.18 11.71
C ILE A 69 17.60 8.85 11.92
N PHE A 70 18.09 8.24 10.86
CA PHE A 70 18.56 6.85 10.85
C PHE A 70 20.08 6.69 10.84
N GLY A 71 20.84 7.70 10.41
CA GLY A 71 22.26 7.59 10.09
C GLY A 71 23.19 7.16 11.23
N LYS A 72 22.70 7.19 12.48
CA LYS A 72 23.46 6.73 13.65
C LYS A 72 23.01 5.37 14.17
N LEU A 73 21.96 4.79 13.61
CA LEU A 73 21.43 3.49 14.02
C LEU A 73 22.21 2.37 13.35
N ASP A 74 22.39 1.27 14.07
CA ASP A 74 23.01 0.08 13.49
C ASP A 74 22.00 -0.66 12.61
N LYS A 75 22.26 -0.78 11.31
CA LYS A 75 21.41 -1.52 10.37
C LYS A 75 21.82 -3.00 10.19
N GLY A 76 22.91 -3.42 10.81
CA GLY A 76 23.44 -4.76 10.63
C GLY A 76 23.57 -5.14 9.15
N ASN A 77 23.00 -6.27 8.76
CA ASN A 77 22.98 -6.76 7.37
C ASN A 77 21.68 -6.37 6.61
N THR A 78 20.77 -5.62 7.23
CA THR A 78 19.49 -5.23 6.62
C THR A 78 19.73 -4.14 5.59
N MET A 79 19.17 -4.32 4.39
CA MET A 79 19.15 -3.29 3.37
C MET A 79 18.12 -2.21 3.73
N ILE A 80 18.53 -0.97 3.80
CA ILE A 80 17.65 0.17 4.09
C ILE A 80 17.18 0.80 2.78
N VAL A 81 15.86 0.94 2.62
CA VAL A 81 15.27 1.54 1.43
C VAL A 81 14.27 2.63 1.80
N ALA A 82 14.05 3.57 0.88
CA ALA A 82 12.99 4.55 0.98
C ALA A 82 12.17 4.57 -0.31
N MET A 83 10.94 5.07 -0.24
CA MET A 83 10.04 5.14 -1.39
C MET A 83 9.95 6.55 -1.95
N ILE A 84 9.83 6.65 -3.27
CA ILE A 84 9.45 7.86 -4.00
C ILE A 84 8.20 7.53 -4.82
N ASP A 85 7.14 8.33 -4.68
CA ASP A 85 6.07 8.37 -5.68
C ASP A 85 6.57 9.26 -6.83
N TYR A 86 6.63 8.72 -8.05
CA TYR A 86 7.18 9.44 -9.19
C TYR A 86 6.53 10.82 -9.33
N GLY A 87 7.37 11.86 -9.34
CA GLY A 87 6.97 13.26 -9.38
C GLY A 87 6.83 13.95 -8.02
N THR A 88 7.11 13.28 -6.90
CA THR A 88 7.02 13.88 -5.55
C THR A 88 8.37 14.22 -4.93
N CYS A 89 9.46 13.83 -5.58
CA CYS A 89 10.83 14.15 -5.13
C CYS A 89 11.73 14.33 -6.35
N ASP A 90 12.38 15.47 -6.46
CA ASP A 90 13.35 15.74 -7.51
C ASP A 90 14.63 14.94 -7.27
N ILE A 91 15.29 14.52 -8.37
CA ILE A 91 16.54 13.74 -8.31
C ILE A 91 17.67 14.48 -7.57
N SER A 92 17.69 15.81 -7.59
CA SER A 92 18.67 16.64 -6.88
C SER A 92 18.58 16.56 -5.35
N ASN A 93 17.46 16.05 -4.83
CA ASN A 93 17.26 15.80 -3.38
C ASN A 93 17.86 14.48 -2.89
N LEU A 94 18.40 13.68 -3.81
CA LEU A 94 19.11 12.44 -3.52
C LEU A 94 20.63 12.66 -3.56
N SER A 95 21.31 12.46 -2.43
CA SER A 95 22.76 12.36 -2.41
C SER A 95 23.23 11.11 -3.16
N PRO A 96 24.49 11.01 -3.61
CA PRO A 96 25.06 9.73 -4.04
C PRO A 96 24.86 8.66 -2.97
N CYS A 97 24.56 7.43 -3.36
CA CYS A 97 24.31 6.32 -2.42
C CYS A 97 25.47 6.10 -1.44
N SER A 98 26.71 6.35 -1.89
CA SER A 98 27.92 6.25 -1.04
C SER A 98 27.95 7.27 0.11
N GLU A 99 27.13 8.31 0.04
CA GLU A 99 27.04 9.40 1.02
C GLU A 99 25.71 9.36 1.80
N SER A 100 24.88 8.34 1.59
CA SER A 100 23.56 8.18 2.20
C SER A 100 23.50 6.92 3.06
N TYR A 101 22.70 6.97 4.11
CA TYR A 101 22.36 5.80 4.92
C TYR A 101 21.44 4.81 4.18
N ILE A 102 20.70 5.30 3.17
CA ILE A 102 19.78 4.53 2.34
C ILE A 102 20.57 3.75 1.29
N ASP A 103 20.31 2.45 1.15
CA ASP A 103 20.95 1.56 0.17
C ASP A 103 20.18 1.47 -1.15
N GLY A 104 18.87 1.73 -1.13
CA GLY A 104 18.03 1.60 -2.31
C GLY A 104 16.80 2.49 -2.29
N ILE A 105 16.30 2.76 -3.49
CA ILE A 105 15.10 3.58 -3.70
C ILE A 105 14.03 2.73 -4.39
N ARG A 106 12.83 2.73 -3.83
CA ARG A 106 11.63 2.12 -4.38
C ARG A 106 10.82 3.21 -5.08
N VAL A 107 10.66 3.13 -6.39
CA VAL A 107 9.92 4.13 -7.17
C VAL A 107 8.56 3.56 -7.53
N ILE A 108 7.49 4.12 -6.95
CA ILE A 108 6.13 3.80 -7.35
C ILE A 108 5.67 4.72 -8.48
N PHE A 109 4.93 4.14 -9.43
CA PHE A 109 4.41 4.88 -10.57
C PHE A 109 3.14 4.25 -11.12
N LYS A 110 2.32 5.11 -11.72
CA LYS A 110 1.10 4.71 -12.44
C LYS A 110 1.42 4.34 -13.87
N LYS A 111 0.57 3.50 -14.47
CA LYS A 111 0.71 3.01 -15.84
C LYS A 111 0.96 4.12 -16.87
N HIS A 112 0.24 5.23 -16.81
CA HIS A 112 0.30 6.30 -17.81
C HIS A 112 1.60 7.12 -17.80
N VAL A 113 2.43 6.99 -16.76
CA VAL A 113 3.74 7.64 -16.62
C VAL A 113 4.88 6.63 -16.52
N MET A 114 4.68 5.38 -16.92
CA MET A 114 5.67 4.32 -16.74
C MET A 114 6.99 4.59 -17.46
N HIS A 115 6.96 5.20 -18.64
CA HIS A 115 8.17 5.52 -19.41
C HIS A 115 9.05 6.56 -18.71
N GLU A 116 8.44 7.66 -18.27
CA GLU A 116 9.13 8.74 -17.56
C GLU A 116 9.62 8.25 -16.19
N ALA A 117 8.83 7.44 -15.50
CA ALA A 117 9.21 6.86 -14.21
C ALA A 117 10.40 5.89 -14.34
N ILE A 118 10.44 5.07 -15.39
CA ILE A 118 11.60 4.18 -15.64
C ILE A 118 12.83 5.02 -16.03
N GLN A 119 12.66 6.13 -16.78
CA GLN A 119 13.76 7.06 -17.01
C GLN A 119 14.30 7.67 -15.71
N PHE A 120 13.44 8.08 -14.80
CA PHE A 120 13.83 8.52 -13.44
C PHE A 120 14.56 7.41 -12.67
N CYS A 121 14.11 6.15 -12.77
CA CYS A 121 14.81 5.01 -12.19
C CYS A 121 16.25 4.86 -12.71
N HIS A 122 16.52 5.14 -13.99
CA HIS A 122 17.89 5.18 -14.53
C HIS A 122 18.74 6.26 -13.86
N GLU A 123 18.17 7.43 -13.58
CA GLU A 123 18.90 8.50 -12.86
C GLU A 123 19.20 8.09 -11.42
N VAL A 124 18.23 7.49 -10.71
CA VAL A 124 18.43 6.93 -9.35
C VAL A 124 19.54 5.87 -9.37
N LYS A 125 19.54 4.98 -10.37
CA LYS A 125 20.57 3.93 -10.50
C LYS A 125 21.96 4.54 -10.74
N LYS A 126 22.08 5.64 -11.51
CA LYS A 126 23.35 6.35 -11.72
C LYS A 126 23.94 6.94 -10.42
N LEU A 127 23.10 7.30 -9.44
CA LEU A 127 23.53 7.71 -8.12
C LEU A 127 24.04 6.54 -7.25
N GLY A 128 23.99 5.30 -7.74
CA GLY A 128 24.51 4.10 -7.08
C GLY A 128 23.48 3.34 -6.23
N TYR A 129 22.23 3.79 -6.15
CA TYR A 129 21.18 3.10 -5.40
C TYR A 129 20.73 1.80 -6.06
N LYS A 130 20.35 0.82 -5.24
CA LYS A 130 19.53 -0.31 -5.69
C LYS A 130 18.11 0.20 -5.99
N VAL A 131 17.66 -0.02 -7.22
CA VAL A 131 16.35 0.46 -7.67
C VAL A 131 15.32 -0.65 -7.58
N PHE A 132 14.12 -0.31 -7.10
CA PHE A 132 12.95 -1.18 -7.11
C PHE A 132 11.85 -0.49 -7.93
N ALA A 133 11.45 -1.07 -9.03
CA ALA A 133 10.35 -0.59 -9.85
C ALA A 133 9.01 -1.12 -9.30
N GLN A 134 8.10 -0.21 -8.92
CA GLN A 134 6.85 -0.54 -8.24
C GLN A 134 5.66 -0.19 -9.13
N ALA A 135 5.14 -1.15 -9.88
CA ALA A 135 3.98 -0.94 -10.76
C ALA A 135 2.68 -0.94 -9.93
N VAL A 136 2.18 0.25 -9.55
CA VAL A 136 0.93 0.36 -8.78
C VAL A 136 -0.29 -0.02 -9.60
N SER A 137 -1.34 -0.50 -8.92
CA SER A 137 -2.60 -0.93 -9.54
C SER A 137 -2.35 -1.92 -10.67
N ILE A 138 -1.61 -2.99 -10.36
CA ILE A 138 -1.23 -4.02 -11.35
C ILE A 138 -2.45 -4.55 -12.13
N THR A 139 -3.61 -4.60 -11.52
CA THR A 139 -4.87 -5.01 -12.16
C THR A 139 -5.36 -4.06 -13.27
N SER A 140 -4.76 -2.87 -13.41
CA SER A 140 -5.06 -1.93 -14.48
C SER A 140 -4.27 -2.18 -15.77
N TYR A 141 -3.28 -3.07 -15.72
CA TYR A 141 -2.46 -3.42 -16.88
C TYR A 141 -3.08 -4.59 -17.63
N SER A 142 -3.19 -4.47 -18.96
CA SER A 142 -3.33 -5.64 -19.83
C SER A 142 -2.00 -6.39 -19.91
N ASP A 143 -2.02 -7.67 -20.32
CA ASP A 143 -0.79 -8.46 -20.52
C ASP A 143 0.20 -7.76 -21.45
N ARG A 144 -0.29 -7.12 -22.53
CA ARG A 144 0.52 -6.39 -23.48
C ARG A 144 1.25 -5.21 -22.81
N GLU A 145 0.51 -4.38 -22.08
CA GLU A 145 1.09 -3.23 -21.38
C GLU A 145 2.07 -3.67 -20.27
N LEU A 146 1.80 -4.80 -19.62
CA LEU A 146 2.73 -5.34 -18.63
C LEU A 146 4.01 -5.88 -19.28
N LEU A 147 3.93 -6.50 -20.46
CA LEU A 147 5.10 -6.92 -21.22
C LEU A 147 5.89 -5.72 -21.76
N ASP A 148 5.24 -4.67 -22.22
CA ASP A 148 5.91 -3.42 -22.61
C ASP A 148 6.68 -2.80 -21.42
N LEU A 149 6.10 -2.85 -20.20
CA LEU A 149 6.80 -2.45 -18.97
C LEU A 149 7.97 -3.40 -18.63
N VAL A 150 7.80 -4.71 -18.81
CA VAL A 150 8.88 -5.70 -18.60
C VAL A 150 10.09 -5.41 -19.51
N ASP A 151 9.87 -5.00 -20.75
CA ASP A 151 10.96 -4.64 -21.67
C ASP A 151 11.74 -3.42 -21.14
N LEU A 152 11.05 -2.39 -20.65
CA LEU A 152 11.68 -1.22 -20.03
C LEU A 152 12.45 -1.59 -18.76
N VAL A 153 11.87 -2.47 -17.92
CA VAL A 153 12.51 -2.95 -16.69
C VAL A 153 13.72 -3.84 -17.00
N ASN A 154 13.68 -4.63 -18.05
CA ASN A 154 14.82 -5.43 -18.49
C ASN A 154 15.98 -4.56 -19.01
N ASP A 155 15.69 -3.40 -19.62
CA ASP A 155 16.72 -2.44 -19.99
C ASP A 155 17.32 -1.73 -18.76
N LEU A 156 16.47 -1.34 -17.81
CA LEU A 156 16.90 -0.73 -16.55
C LEU A 156 17.75 -1.69 -15.70
N GLU A 157 17.44 -2.99 -15.68
CA GLU A 157 18.02 -3.99 -14.76
C GLU A 157 18.01 -3.51 -13.30
N PRO A 158 16.82 -3.27 -12.69
CA PRO A 158 16.72 -2.86 -11.29
C PRO A 158 17.05 -4.04 -10.36
N TYR A 159 17.14 -3.76 -9.05
CA TYR A 159 17.24 -4.82 -8.05
C TYR A 159 15.97 -5.69 -8.03
N ALA A 160 14.79 -5.07 -8.14
CA ALA A 160 13.52 -5.78 -8.16
C ALA A 160 12.46 -5.03 -8.97
N MET A 161 11.49 -5.80 -9.51
CA MET A 161 10.19 -5.30 -9.95
C MET A 161 9.12 -5.91 -9.08
N SER A 162 8.17 -5.09 -8.58
CA SER A 162 7.12 -5.55 -7.69
C SER A 162 5.74 -5.48 -8.34
N LEU A 163 4.97 -6.54 -8.13
CA LEU A 163 3.52 -6.57 -8.30
C LEU A 163 2.88 -5.84 -7.12
N VAL A 164 2.22 -4.71 -7.36
CA VAL A 164 1.58 -3.93 -6.30
C VAL A 164 0.07 -4.06 -6.41
N ASP A 165 -0.52 -4.82 -5.49
CA ASP A 165 -1.97 -4.96 -5.32
C ASP A 165 -2.50 -3.80 -4.48
N THR A 166 -2.51 -2.62 -5.07
CA THR A 166 -2.78 -1.32 -4.43
C THR A 166 -4.10 -1.27 -3.66
N TYR A 167 -5.09 -2.03 -4.09
CA TYR A 167 -6.42 -2.01 -3.51
C TYR A 167 -6.88 -3.37 -2.97
N GLY A 168 -5.97 -4.34 -2.90
CA GLY A 168 -6.29 -5.68 -2.42
C GLY A 168 -7.31 -6.41 -3.29
N LEU A 169 -7.18 -6.32 -4.63
CA LEU A 169 -8.14 -6.85 -5.61
C LEU A 169 -7.77 -8.24 -6.13
N LEU A 170 -6.53 -8.67 -5.94
CA LEU A 170 -6.03 -9.91 -6.53
C LEU A 170 -6.57 -11.14 -5.81
N HIS A 171 -7.29 -11.96 -6.56
CA HIS A 171 -7.52 -13.36 -6.24
C HIS A 171 -6.34 -14.21 -6.75
N GLN A 172 -6.21 -15.42 -6.22
CA GLN A 172 -5.07 -16.29 -6.46
C GLN A 172 -4.76 -16.50 -7.96
N ASP A 173 -5.76 -16.81 -8.77
CA ASP A 173 -5.58 -17.11 -10.20
C ASP A 173 -4.98 -15.91 -10.96
N ASN A 174 -5.50 -14.72 -10.72
CA ASN A 174 -4.99 -13.50 -11.35
C ASN A 174 -3.58 -13.16 -10.85
N LEU A 175 -3.32 -13.34 -9.55
CA LEU A 175 -2.00 -13.12 -8.97
C LEU A 175 -0.95 -14.03 -9.61
N LEU A 176 -1.25 -15.32 -9.71
CA LEU A 176 -0.34 -16.30 -10.31
C LEU A 176 -0.10 -16.01 -11.79
N HIS A 177 -1.13 -15.58 -12.52
CA HIS A 177 -0.98 -15.15 -13.90
C HIS A 177 0.04 -14.01 -14.04
N TYR A 178 -0.11 -12.92 -13.27
CA TYR A 178 0.84 -11.80 -13.30
C TYR A 178 2.24 -12.22 -12.83
N PHE A 179 2.33 -13.03 -11.77
CA PHE A 179 3.62 -13.52 -11.29
C PHE A 179 4.35 -14.34 -12.36
N GLN A 180 3.66 -15.26 -13.02
CA GLN A 180 4.24 -16.09 -14.08
C GLN A 180 4.66 -15.26 -15.29
N LEU A 181 3.83 -14.25 -15.66
CA LEU A 181 4.19 -13.34 -16.75
C LEU A 181 5.52 -12.62 -16.45
N LEU A 182 5.70 -12.10 -15.24
CA LEU A 182 6.98 -11.50 -14.84
C LEU A 182 8.09 -12.54 -14.76
N ASN A 183 7.83 -13.71 -14.17
CA ASN A 183 8.85 -14.73 -13.94
C ASN A 183 9.46 -15.28 -15.23
N TYR A 184 8.66 -15.39 -16.29
CA TYR A 184 9.14 -15.89 -17.58
C TYR A 184 9.80 -14.81 -18.46
N ASN A 185 9.48 -13.53 -18.25
CA ASN A 185 9.89 -12.48 -19.18
C ASN A 185 10.94 -11.50 -18.58
N LEU A 186 11.08 -11.40 -17.26
CA LEU A 186 12.15 -10.62 -16.63
C LEU A 186 13.50 -11.33 -16.72
N LYS A 187 14.58 -10.57 -16.87
CA LYS A 187 15.95 -11.10 -16.75
C LYS A 187 16.15 -11.81 -15.39
N PRO A 188 16.87 -12.93 -15.32
CA PRO A 188 17.01 -13.71 -14.09
C PRO A 188 17.64 -12.96 -12.90
N SER A 189 18.43 -11.91 -13.17
CA SER A 189 19.05 -11.04 -12.17
C SER A 189 18.05 -10.16 -11.40
N ILE A 190 16.85 -9.93 -11.97
CA ILE A 190 15.85 -9.04 -11.40
C ILE A 190 14.96 -9.83 -10.44
N ALA A 191 14.90 -9.42 -9.18
CA ALA A 191 14.00 -10.02 -8.20
C ALA A 191 12.52 -9.66 -8.49
N ILE A 192 11.59 -10.54 -8.10
CA ILE A 192 10.16 -10.25 -8.14
C ILE A 192 9.68 -9.95 -6.72
N GLY A 193 9.07 -8.79 -6.52
CA GLY A 193 8.41 -8.40 -5.29
C GLY A 193 6.89 -8.55 -5.36
N TYR A 194 6.26 -8.73 -4.20
CA TYR A 194 4.82 -8.68 -4.04
C TYR A 194 4.43 -7.81 -2.86
N HIS A 195 3.69 -6.75 -3.14
CA HIS A 195 3.10 -5.87 -2.14
C HIS A 195 1.59 -6.00 -2.17
N SER A 196 0.99 -6.38 -1.03
CA SER A 196 -0.42 -6.73 -0.95
C SER A 196 -1.16 -5.92 0.09
N HIS A 197 -2.37 -5.45 -0.27
CA HIS A 197 -3.35 -4.95 0.69
C HIS A 197 -4.39 -6.01 1.06
N ASN A 198 -4.99 -5.87 2.25
CA ASN A 198 -5.77 -6.92 2.88
C ASN A 198 -7.30 -6.72 2.78
N ASN A 199 -7.77 -6.03 1.73
CA ASN A 199 -9.19 -5.66 1.59
C ASN A 199 -10.13 -6.87 1.47
N PHE A 200 -9.68 -7.97 0.83
CA PHE A 200 -10.36 -9.26 0.78
C PHE A 200 -9.84 -10.28 1.81
N GLN A 201 -8.97 -9.87 2.74
CA GLN A 201 -8.29 -10.75 3.70
C GLN A 201 -7.42 -11.82 3.03
N LEU A 202 -6.95 -11.58 1.81
CA LEU A 202 -6.15 -12.52 1.02
C LEU A 202 -4.63 -12.23 1.07
N ALA A 203 -4.19 -11.15 1.70
CA ALA A 203 -2.77 -10.75 1.68
C ALA A 203 -1.85 -11.88 2.16
N TYR A 204 -2.22 -12.59 3.23
CA TYR A 204 -1.42 -13.70 3.75
C TYR A 204 -1.41 -14.92 2.82
N SER A 205 -2.57 -15.38 2.37
CA SER A 205 -2.66 -16.54 1.45
C SER A 205 -1.98 -16.26 0.12
N ASN A 206 -2.21 -15.10 -0.48
CA ASN A 206 -1.57 -14.70 -1.73
C ASN A 206 -0.05 -14.61 -1.61
N SER A 207 0.46 -14.07 -0.49
CA SER A 207 1.91 -14.01 -0.26
C SER A 207 2.53 -15.39 -0.10
N MET A 208 1.83 -16.32 0.55
CA MET A 208 2.30 -17.72 0.63
C MET A 208 2.37 -18.36 -0.75
N GLU A 209 1.39 -18.14 -1.63
CA GLU A 209 1.40 -18.67 -2.98
C GLU A 209 2.57 -18.09 -3.81
N VAL A 210 2.78 -16.78 -3.80
CA VAL A 210 3.93 -16.13 -4.46
C VAL A 210 5.26 -16.73 -3.96
N LEU A 211 5.38 -16.94 -2.66
CA LEU A 211 6.57 -17.56 -2.09
C LEU A 211 6.73 -19.04 -2.47
N ARG A 212 5.66 -19.76 -2.81
CA ARG A 212 5.71 -21.16 -3.24
C ARG A 212 6.00 -21.32 -4.74
N GLU A 213 5.56 -20.36 -5.57
CA GLU A 213 5.72 -20.45 -7.02
C GLU A 213 7.17 -20.76 -7.43
N PRO A 214 7.39 -21.69 -8.34
CA PRO A 214 8.73 -22.01 -8.83
C PRO A 214 9.39 -20.78 -9.49
N ALA A 215 10.61 -20.45 -9.08
CA ALA A 215 11.39 -19.37 -9.67
C ALA A 215 12.89 -19.59 -9.45
N ASP A 216 13.71 -19.23 -10.44
CA ASP A 216 15.19 -19.28 -10.34
C ASP A 216 15.76 -17.86 -10.06
N ARG A 217 15.06 -17.10 -9.21
CA ARG A 217 15.41 -15.74 -8.83
C ARG A 217 15.05 -15.46 -7.37
N THR A 218 15.45 -14.30 -6.87
CA THR A 218 14.96 -13.80 -5.59
C THR A 218 13.48 -13.41 -5.71
N VAL A 219 12.67 -13.88 -4.75
CA VAL A 219 11.27 -13.48 -4.56
C VAL A 219 11.16 -12.80 -3.20
N LEU A 220 10.57 -11.63 -3.16
CA LEU A 220 10.38 -10.87 -1.92
C LEU A 220 8.90 -10.53 -1.69
N VAL A 221 8.50 -10.48 -0.44
CA VAL A 221 7.16 -10.05 -0.02
C VAL A 221 7.28 -8.87 0.94
N ASP A 222 6.41 -7.90 0.75
CA ASP A 222 6.28 -6.74 1.62
C ASP A 222 5.28 -7.03 2.72
N ALA A 223 5.60 -6.65 3.96
CA ALA A 223 4.74 -6.83 5.11
C ALA A 223 4.89 -5.64 6.08
N THR A 224 3.99 -5.54 7.05
CA THR A 224 4.04 -4.51 8.10
C THR A 224 3.72 -5.10 9.45
N LEU A 225 4.23 -4.49 10.52
CA LEU A 225 3.90 -4.85 11.89
C LEU A 225 2.38 -4.75 12.10
N TYR A 226 1.77 -5.87 12.50
CA TYR A 226 0.33 -6.02 12.72
C TYR A 226 -0.52 -5.63 11.49
N GLY A 227 0.04 -5.74 10.30
CA GLY A 227 -0.63 -5.37 9.06
C GLY A 227 -0.96 -3.87 8.96
N MET A 228 -0.27 -2.98 9.69
CA MET A 228 -0.53 -1.54 9.65
C MET A 228 -0.38 -0.98 8.24
N GLY A 229 -1.38 -0.26 7.73
CA GLY A 229 -1.28 0.33 6.39
C GLY A 229 -2.57 0.89 5.83
N LYS A 230 -2.52 1.28 4.57
CA LYS A 230 -3.64 1.88 3.83
C LYS A 230 -4.83 0.93 3.75
N SER A 231 -6.05 1.47 3.76
CA SER A 231 -7.31 0.71 3.63
C SER A 231 -7.48 -0.35 4.73
N ALA A 232 -7.65 -1.61 4.38
CA ALA A 232 -7.72 -2.73 5.33
C ALA A 232 -6.34 -3.19 5.84
N GLY A 233 -5.29 -2.41 5.57
CA GLY A 233 -3.92 -2.74 5.94
C GLY A 233 -3.24 -3.66 4.94
N ASN A 234 -2.07 -4.15 5.34
CA ASN A 234 -1.13 -4.96 4.56
C ASN A 234 -1.06 -6.42 5.06
N LEU A 235 -0.15 -7.17 4.50
CA LEU A 235 0.29 -8.45 5.02
C LEU A 235 0.89 -8.28 6.43
N PRO A 236 0.36 -8.95 7.50
CA PRO A 236 0.97 -8.91 8.82
C PRO A 236 2.32 -9.63 8.83
N ILE A 237 3.37 -8.92 9.27
CA ILE A 237 4.75 -9.43 9.19
C ILE A 237 4.98 -10.63 10.12
N GLU A 238 4.32 -10.65 11.29
CA GLU A 238 4.41 -11.74 12.26
C GLU A 238 3.87 -13.06 11.70
N LEU A 239 2.84 -13.00 10.84
CA LEU A 239 2.27 -14.19 10.21
C LEU A 239 3.20 -14.75 9.13
N ILE A 240 3.65 -13.89 8.23
CA ILE A 240 4.48 -14.34 7.11
C ILE A 240 5.88 -14.76 7.57
N SER A 241 6.43 -14.12 8.61
CA SER A 241 7.72 -14.50 9.19
C SER A 241 7.68 -15.91 9.78
N MET A 242 6.61 -16.25 10.51
CA MET A 242 6.39 -17.60 11.04
C MET A 242 6.34 -18.63 9.88
N TYR A 243 5.61 -18.33 8.82
CA TYR A 243 5.52 -19.18 7.65
C TYR A 243 6.88 -19.37 6.96
N MET A 244 7.63 -18.27 6.74
CA MET A 244 8.94 -18.32 6.11
C MET A 244 9.98 -19.08 6.97
N ASN A 245 9.91 -18.94 8.29
CA ASN A 245 10.73 -19.72 9.21
C ASN A 245 10.46 -21.22 9.05
N THR A 246 9.18 -21.61 9.02
CA THR A 246 8.76 -23.01 8.97
C THR A 246 9.03 -23.65 7.61
N VAL A 247 8.72 -22.97 6.52
CA VAL A 247 8.70 -23.56 5.17
C VAL A 247 10.02 -23.37 4.42
N PHE A 248 10.68 -22.23 4.63
CA PHE A 248 11.91 -21.86 3.92
C PHE A 248 13.16 -21.88 4.80
N GLY A 249 13.04 -22.34 6.05
CA GLY A 249 14.16 -22.41 6.98
C GLY A 249 14.79 -21.05 7.31
N ARG A 250 13.99 -19.96 7.25
CA ARG A 250 14.41 -18.63 7.70
C ARG A 250 14.48 -18.61 9.22
N ASN A 251 15.10 -17.60 9.78
CA ASN A 251 15.27 -17.48 11.23
C ASN A 251 14.93 -16.06 11.70
N PHE A 252 13.74 -15.56 11.32
CA PHE A 252 13.25 -14.28 11.80
C PHE A 252 12.86 -14.39 13.28
N ASN A 253 13.30 -13.42 14.10
CA ASN A 253 12.93 -13.37 15.51
C ASN A 253 11.58 -12.69 15.69
N VAL A 254 10.51 -13.49 15.65
CA VAL A 254 9.11 -13.00 15.78
C VAL A 254 8.87 -12.31 17.13
N SER A 255 9.60 -12.68 18.20
CA SER A 255 9.42 -12.01 19.51
C SER A 255 9.81 -10.54 19.46
N GLN A 256 10.80 -10.15 18.65
CA GLN A 256 11.15 -8.74 18.45
C GLN A 256 10.05 -7.99 17.69
N MET A 257 9.39 -8.65 16.73
CA MET A 257 8.24 -8.07 16.02
C MET A 257 7.05 -7.86 16.97
N LEU A 258 6.76 -8.85 17.82
CA LEU A 258 5.66 -8.75 18.80
C LEU A 258 5.92 -7.63 19.83
N GLU A 259 7.16 -7.43 20.25
CA GLU A 259 7.53 -6.34 21.15
C GLU A 259 7.34 -4.98 20.48
N ALA A 260 7.74 -4.82 19.21
CA ALA A 260 7.49 -3.60 18.44
C ALA A 260 5.97 -3.34 18.27
N ILE A 261 5.19 -4.39 18.03
CA ILE A 261 3.74 -4.29 17.91
C ILE A 261 3.14 -3.78 19.23
N ASP A 262 3.46 -4.40 20.35
CA ASP A 262 2.88 -4.05 21.65
C ASP A 262 3.23 -2.62 22.08
N ILE A 263 4.50 -2.24 21.97
CA ILE A 263 5.00 -0.94 22.45
C ILE A 263 4.63 0.20 21.48
N SER A 264 4.85 0.02 20.18
CA SER A 264 4.83 1.13 19.23
C SER A 264 3.60 1.13 18.32
N ILE A 265 3.04 -0.03 17.96
CA ILE A 265 1.96 -0.12 16.96
C ILE A 265 0.56 -0.11 17.61
N MET A 266 0.38 -0.82 18.72
CA MET A 266 -0.92 -0.91 19.40
C MET A 266 -1.52 0.42 19.84
N PRO A 267 -0.73 1.46 20.24
CA PRO A 267 -1.27 2.79 20.50
C PRO A 267 -1.93 3.43 19.25
N PHE A 268 -1.35 3.26 18.06
CA PHE A 268 -1.94 3.74 16.81
C PHE A 268 -3.20 2.96 16.47
N PHE A 269 -3.16 1.62 16.59
CA PHE A 269 -4.33 0.77 16.32
C PHE A 269 -5.53 1.14 17.19
N ARG A 270 -5.32 1.39 18.50
CA ARG A 270 -6.40 1.82 19.41
C ARG A 270 -7.01 3.17 19.02
N LYS A 271 -6.21 4.08 18.45
CA LYS A 271 -6.66 5.40 18.01
C LYS A 271 -7.34 5.35 16.63
N SER A 272 -6.81 4.53 15.73
CA SER A 272 -7.24 4.44 14.32
C SER A 272 -7.13 3.00 13.83
N PRO A 273 -8.14 2.14 14.15
CA PRO A 273 -8.10 0.73 13.78
C PRO A 273 -8.10 0.51 12.27
N TRP A 274 -7.25 -0.39 11.80
CA TRP A 274 -7.27 -0.95 10.44
C TRP A 274 -7.71 -2.41 10.47
N GLY A 275 -7.86 -3.03 9.32
CA GLY A 275 -8.32 -4.41 9.19
C GLY A 275 -9.58 -4.50 8.34
N TYR A 276 -10.22 -5.65 8.36
CA TYR A 276 -11.45 -5.89 7.60
C TYR A 276 -12.54 -4.87 7.94
N ASN A 277 -13.09 -4.28 6.86
CA ASN A 277 -14.15 -3.31 6.97
C ASN A 277 -15.06 -3.42 5.73
N LEU A 278 -16.38 -3.36 5.93
CA LEU A 278 -17.35 -3.46 4.84
C LEU A 278 -17.15 -2.42 3.74
N PHE A 279 -16.64 -1.24 4.08
CA PHE A 279 -16.40 -0.19 3.09
C PHE A 279 -15.25 -0.53 2.16
N PHE A 280 -14.15 -1.04 2.71
CA PHE A 280 -13.02 -1.52 1.91
C PHE A 280 -13.40 -2.74 1.09
N TYR A 281 -14.24 -3.63 1.65
CA TYR A 281 -14.82 -4.75 0.91
C TYR A 281 -15.65 -4.27 -0.29
N ILE A 282 -16.61 -3.34 -0.08
CA ILE A 282 -17.46 -2.81 -1.16
C ILE A 282 -16.63 -2.09 -2.22
N SER A 283 -15.63 -1.31 -1.81
CA SER A 283 -14.70 -0.68 -2.75
C SER A 283 -13.98 -1.73 -3.61
N ALA A 284 -13.39 -2.73 -2.97
CA ALA A 284 -12.64 -3.78 -3.65
C ALA A 284 -13.55 -4.65 -4.54
N SER A 285 -14.73 -5.07 -4.06
CA SER A 285 -15.67 -5.91 -4.83
C SER A 285 -16.20 -5.23 -6.10
N ASN A 286 -16.18 -3.90 -6.14
CA ASN A 286 -16.52 -3.11 -7.32
C ASN A 286 -15.29 -2.67 -8.15
N ASN A 287 -14.08 -3.10 -7.80
CA ASN A 287 -12.82 -2.65 -8.40
C ASN A 287 -12.67 -1.11 -8.38
N CYS A 288 -13.15 -0.46 -7.32
CA CYS A 288 -13.20 0.99 -7.23
C CYS A 288 -12.14 1.56 -6.29
N HIS A 289 -11.68 2.77 -6.61
CA HIS A 289 -10.86 3.55 -5.70
C HIS A 289 -11.58 3.79 -4.36
N PRO A 290 -10.97 3.57 -3.18
CA PRO A 290 -11.64 3.67 -1.87
C PRO A 290 -12.29 5.03 -1.59
N ASN A 291 -11.80 6.11 -2.19
CA ASN A 291 -12.38 7.45 -2.03
C ASN A 291 -13.81 7.57 -2.57
N TYR A 292 -14.22 6.74 -3.52
CA TYR A 292 -15.61 6.70 -3.98
C TYR A 292 -16.56 6.25 -2.85
N VAL A 293 -16.20 5.17 -2.16
CA VAL A 293 -16.97 4.68 -1.01
C VAL A 293 -17.02 5.73 0.08
N ARG A 294 -15.87 6.31 0.42
CA ARG A 294 -15.77 7.34 1.44
C ARG A 294 -16.69 8.53 1.13
N PHE A 295 -16.63 9.03 -0.10
CA PHE A 295 -17.48 10.14 -0.56
C PHE A 295 -18.98 9.84 -0.37
N LEU A 296 -19.42 8.63 -0.75
CA LEU A 296 -20.83 8.23 -0.62
C LEU A 296 -21.24 8.06 0.86
N MET A 297 -20.35 7.57 1.69
CA MET A 297 -20.61 7.46 3.14
C MET A 297 -20.75 8.79 3.84
N ASP A 298 -19.94 9.77 3.48
CA ASP A 298 -19.99 11.13 4.04
C ASP A 298 -21.34 11.84 3.76
N LYS A 299 -22.14 11.31 2.82
CA LYS A 299 -23.53 11.77 2.60
C LYS A 299 -24.48 11.38 3.72
N HIS A 300 -24.18 10.31 4.49
CA HIS A 300 -25.02 9.78 5.59
C HIS A 300 -26.47 9.46 5.23
N THR A 301 -26.80 9.36 3.94
CA THR A 301 -28.16 9.15 3.42
C THR A 301 -28.33 7.82 2.69
N LEU A 302 -27.25 7.06 2.51
CA LEU A 302 -27.23 5.85 1.71
C LEU A 302 -27.09 4.59 2.58
N SER A 303 -27.81 3.54 2.22
CA SER A 303 -27.57 2.19 2.72
C SER A 303 -26.30 1.61 2.05
N LEU A 304 -25.73 0.55 2.66
CA LEU A 304 -24.63 -0.19 2.04
C LEU A 304 -25.00 -0.76 0.65
N LYS A 305 -26.27 -1.19 0.51
CA LYS A 305 -26.81 -1.66 -0.77
C LYS A 305 -26.82 -0.53 -1.81
N SER A 306 -27.28 0.66 -1.44
CA SER A 306 -27.32 1.83 -2.33
C SER A 306 -25.89 2.25 -2.76
N ILE A 307 -24.95 2.26 -1.81
CA ILE A 307 -23.52 2.53 -2.11
C ILE A 307 -23.01 1.52 -3.12
N ASN A 308 -23.24 0.23 -2.90
CA ASN A 308 -22.81 -0.82 -3.83
C ASN A 308 -23.41 -0.64 -5.22
N THR A 309 -24.70 -0.30 -5.33
CA THR A 309 -25.38 -0.05 -6.61
C THR A 309 -24.77 1.15 -7.36
N ILE A 310 -24.45 2.24 -6.65
CA ILE A 310 -23.82 3.42 -7.26
C ILE A 310 -22.41 3.08 -7.76
N LEU A 311 -21.63 2.30 -7.00
CA LEU A 311 -20.27 1.91 -7.39
C LEU A 311 -20.25 0.94 -8.58
N ASP A 312 -21.20 0.03 -8.65
CA ASP A 312 -21.33 -0.88 -9.79
C ASP A 312 -21.60 -0.12 -11.11
N ALA A 313 -22.33 1.00 -11.03
CA ALA A 313 -22.62 1.88 -12.16
C ALA A 313 -21.44 2.76 -12.61
N ILE A 314 -20.31 2.75 -11.93
CA ILE A 314 -19.11 3.50 -12.36
C ILE A 314 -18.52 2.86 -13.62
N GLU A 315 -18.23 3.68 -14.62
CA GLU A 315 -17.59 3.27 -15.87
C GLU A 315 -16.22 2.62 -15.58
N PRO A 316 -15.88 1.47 -16.23
CA PRO A 316 -14.66 0.70 -15.91
C PRO A 316 -13.38 1.54 -15.90
N GLU A 317 -13.21 2.45 -16.86
CA GLU A 317 -12.05 3.32 -17.00
C GLU A 317 -11.90 4.36 -15.88
N LYS A 318 -13.00 4.66 -15.17
CA LYS A 318 -13.02 5.61 -14.05
C LYS A 318 -12.90 4.92 -12.68
N LYS A 319 -13.08 3.60 -12.62
CA LYS A 319 -13.12 2.87 -11.33
C LYS A 319 -11.88 3.09 -10.45
N LEU A 320 -10.69 3.13 -11.04
CA LEU A 320 -9.42 3.27 -10.31
C LEU A 320 -8.88 4.72 -10.28
N LEU A 321 -9.53 5.65 -10.99
CA LEU A 321 -9.19 7.07 -10.99
C LEU A 321 -10.33 7.84 -10.30
N TYR A 322 -10.10 8.26 -9.05
CA TYR A 322 -11.13 8.97 -8.30
C TYR A 322 -11.45 10.33 -8.94
N ASP A 323 -12.72 10.51 -9.27
CA ASP A 323 -13.29 11.76 -9.79
C ASP A 323 -14.49 12.17 -8.92
N LYS A 324 -14.29 13.25 -8.15
CA LYS A 324 -15.28 13.73 -7.19
C LYS A 324 -16.55 14.23 -7.86
N ASP A 325 -16.44 14.94 -8.97
CA ASP A 325 -17.59 15.53 -9.66
C ASP A 325 -18.40 14.45 -10.37
N TYR A 326 -17.73 13.45 -10.90
CA TYR A 326 -18.38 12.29 -11.49
C TYR A 326 -19.20 11.50 -10.48
N ILE A 327 -18.64 11.18 -9.31
CA ILE A 327 -19.38 10.42 -8.28
C ILE A 327 -20.54 11.25 -7.68
N GLU A 328 -20.40 12.58 -7.55
CA GLU A 328 -21.49 13.45 -7.15
C GLU A 328 -22.64 13.38 -8.18
N THR A 329 -22.32 13.33 -9.47
CA THR A 329 -23.32 13.21 -10.55
C THR A 329 -24.06 11.88 -10.46
N LEU A 330 -23.34 10.77 -10.25
CA LEU A 330 -23.96 9.44 -10.07
C LEU A 330 -24.84 9.38 -8.83
N TYR A 331 -24.39 9.97 -7.73
CA TYR A 331 -25.16 10.05 -6.49
C TYR A 331 -26.49 10.80 -6.70
N ARG A 332 -26.47 11.97 -7.35
CA ARG A 332 -27.69 12.76 -7.65
C ARG A 332 -28.65 12.01 -8.59
N ARG A 333 -28.10 11.32 -9.58
CA ARG A 333 -28.89 10.49 -10.49
C ARG A 333 -29.58 9.35 -9.74
N TYR A 334 -28.87 8.67 -8.85
CA TYR A 334 -29.43 7.62 -8.01
C TYR A 334 -30.58 8.15 -7.14
N GLN A 335 -30.40 9.29 -6.46
CA GLN A 335 -31.45 9.90 -5.64
C GLN A 335 -32.70 10.27 -6.47
N SER A 336 -32.54 10.79 -7.69
CA SER A 336 -33.69 11.14 -8.54
C SER A 336 -34.47 9.91 -9.01
N THR A 337 -33.83 8.77 -9.14
CA THR A 337 -34.44 7.48 -9.51
C THR A 337 -35.24 6.91 -8.33
N GLU A 338 -34.65 6.88 -7.12
CA GLU A 338 -35.37 6.44 -5.90
C GLU A 338 -36.57 7.32 -5.57
N CYS A 339 -36.50 8.64 -5.76
CA CYS A 339 -37.65 9.54 -5.57
C CYS A 339 -38.78 9.24 -6.54
N ASN A 340 -38.50 8.77 -7.75
CA ASN A 340 -39.54 8.37 -8.70
C ASN A 340 -40.18 7.03 -8.31
N ASP A 341 -39.37 6.06 -7.85
CA ASP A 341 -39.87 4.78 -7.37
C ASP A 341 -40.66 4.91 -6.04
N GLU A 342 -40.28 5.84 -5.15
CA GLU A 342 -41.03 6.13 -3.93
C GLU A 342 -42.36 6.88 -4.24
N ALA A 343 -42.41 7.71 -5.27
CA ALA A 343 -43.66 8.34 -5.71
C ALA A 343 -44.64 7.30 -6.26
N ASP A 344 -44.15 6.26 -6.94
CA ASP A 344 -44.96 5.11 -7.37
C ASP A 344 -45.33 4.15 -6.23
N ILE A 345 -44.48 4.07 -5.17
CA ILE A 345 -44.73 3.24 -3.98
C ILE A 345 -45.61 3.97 -2.95
N GLN A 346 -45.61 5.30 -2.87
CA GLN A 346 -46.55 6.08 -2.04
C GLN A 346 -47.99 5.98 -2.54
N ALA A 347 -48.20 5.54 -3.78
CA ALA A 347 -49.49 5.08 -4.25
C ALA A 347 -49.92 3.71 -3.67
N LEU A 348 -49.02 2.98 -3.03
CA LEU A 348 -49.19 1.65 -2.39
C LEU A 348 -48.58 1.62 -0.98
N HIS A 349 -49.31 2.21 0.01
CA HIS A 349 -49.25 1.97 1.46
C HIS A 349 -47.94 2.10 2.24
N LEU A 350 -47.93 3.14 3.12
CA LEU A 350 -47.41 3.18 4.50
C LEU A 350 -45.98 2.63 4.72
N CYS A 351 -44.98 3.50 4.58
CA CYS A 351 -43.65 3.30 5.13
C CYS A 351 -43.57 3.77 6.60
N THR A 352 -43.30 2.85 7.50
CA THR A 352 -42.72 3.16 8.80
C THR A 352 -41.26 3.63 8.59
N PRO A 353 -40.81 4.71 9.27
CA PRO A 353 -39.44 5.16 9.14
C PRO A 353 -38.50 4.07 9.71
N MET A 354 -37.48 3.71 8.93
CA MET A 354 -36.41 2.82 9.41
C MET A 354 -35.74 3.43 10.65
N PRO A 355 -35.47 2.63 11.68
CA PRO A 355 -34.73 3.12 12.84
C PRO A 355 -33.34 3.56 12.38
N ARG A 356 -32.92 4.76 12.79
CA ARG A 356 -31.54 5.25 12.61
C ARG A 356 -30.59 4.20 13.14
N MET A 357 -29.70 3.67 12.29
CA MET A 357 -28.60 2.85 12.79
C MET A 357 -27.69 3.75 13.64
N VAL A 358 -27.79 3.59 14.93
CA VAL A 358 -26.82 4.13 15.87
C VAL A 358 -25.57 3.27 15.70
N PRO A 359 -24.40 3.85 15.43
CA PRO A 359 -23.15 3.07 15.41
C PRO A 359 -23.00 2.38 16.78
N PRO A 360 -22.49 1.13 16.84
CA PRO A 360 -22.28 0.46 18.08
C PRO A 360 -21.43 1.31 19.02
N ASN A 361 -21.89 1.46 20.28
CA ASN A 361 -21.22 2.22 21.32
C ASN A 361 -19.75 1.78 21.42
N GLY A 362 -18.82 2.66 21.05
CA GLY A 362 -17.38 2.39 21.08
C GLY A 362 -16.56 3.13 20.04
N PHE A 363 -17.19 3.81 19.07
CA PHE A 363 -16.44 4.72 18.18
C PHE A 363 -16.28 6.07 18.87
N PRO A 364 -15.03 6.59 19.00
CA PRO A 364 -14.83 7.95 19.50
C PRO A 364 -15.54 8.96 18.59
N SER A 365 -16.23 9.95 19.21
CA SER A 365 -16.94 11.03 18.53
C SER A 365 -16.02 12.01 17.76
N ASP A 366 -14.71 11.79 17.74
CA ASP A 366 -13.71 12.70 17.17
C ASP A 366 -13.29 12.31 15.74
N LEU A 367 -14.29 12.05 14.88
CA LEU A 367 -14.08 11.87 13.43
C LEU A 367 -13.52 13.12 12.71
N HIS A 368 -13.38 14.25 13.39
CA HIS A 368 -12.82 15.48 12.80
C HIS A 368 -11.34 15.41 12.46
N ASN A 369 -10.56 14.49 13.08
CA ASN A 369 -9.13 14.35 12.80
C ASN A 369 -8.80 13.45 11.60
N TYR A 370 -9.78 12.73 11.03
CA TYR A 370 -9.58 11.97 9.78
C TYR A 370 -9.49 12.87 8.54
N HIS A 371 -9.83 14.17 8.64
CA HIS A 371 -9.84 15.07 7.49
C HIS A 371 -8.47 15.51 6.99
N ALA A 372 -7.42 15.42 7.81
CA ALA A 372 -6.11 15.91 7.41
C ALA A 372 -5.24 14.88 6.67
N ALA A 373 -5.37 13.60 7.00
CA ALA A 373 -4.44 12.58 6.50
C ALA A 373 -4.76 12.04 5.10
N VAL A 374 -5.94 12.29 4.54
CA VAL A 374 -6.35 11.71 3.23
C VAL A 374 -6.53 12.77 2.15
N LEU A 375 -6.46 14.07 2.47
CA LEU A 375 -6.60 15.16 1.49
C LEU A 375 -5.33 15.46 0.68
N LEU A 376 -4.21 14.74 0.90
CA LEU A 376 -2.93 15.03 0.27
C LEU A 376 -2.40 13.91 -0.64
N LEU A 377 -3.26 13.03 -1.13
CA LEU A 377 -2.87 12.09 -2.20
C LEU A 377 -3.81 12.27 -3.38
N TYR A 378 -3.52 13.32 -4.14
CA TYR A 378 -3.71 13.67 -5.55
C TYR A 378 -3.91 15.16 -5.73
#